data_97d4475c766067dbd220d035714acec5
#
_entry.id   97d4475c766067dbd220d035714acec5
#
_cell.length_a   1.000
_cell.length_b   1.000
_cell.length_c   1.000
_cell.angle_alpha   90.00
_cell.angle_beta   90.00
_cell.angle_gamma   90.00
#
_symmetry.space_group_name_H-M   'P 1'
#
loop_
_entity.id
_entity.type
_entity.pdbx_description
1 polymer ?
#
loop_
_entity_poly.entity_id
_entity_poly.type
_entity_poly.pdbx_seq_one_letter_code
_entity_poly.pdbx_strand_id
1 'polypeptide(L)'
;ALERERLEAERAAAAQASEMAVQLRAKDELIATREREIDDIRHMRAELSVKMVGESLEQFCENEFNKLRATGFQSAVFGKDNDAADGSKGDYIYRELDADGAEVVSIMFEMKNEADDSTHRKRNEDHFKKLDADRRAKGCEYAVLVSLLERDSDYYNTGIVDVSYASGYEKMYVIRPQF
;
A
#
# COMPACT_ATOMS: atom_id res chain seq x y z
N ALA A 1 -12.26 0.09 64.46
CA ALA A 1 -11.49 0.89 63.49
C ALA A 1 -10.67 -0.03 62.56
N LEU A 2 -9.76 -0.80 63.06
CA LEU A 2 -8.85 -1.68 62.30
C LEU A 2 -9.54 -2.70 61.37
N GLU A 3 -10.65 -3.32 61.78
CA GLU A 3 -11.38 -4.27 60.96
C GLU A 3 -12.07 -3.61 59.74
N ARG A 4 -12.56 -2.36 59.92
CA ARG A 4 -13.14 -1.62 58.80
C ARG A 4 -12.10 -1.21 57.77
N GLU A 5 -10.97 -0.70 58.21
CA GLU A 5 -9.84 -0.34 57.30
C GLU A 5 -9.33 -1.56 56.51
N ARG A 6 -9.24 -2.70 57.17
CA ARG A 6 -8.84 -3.97 56.52
C ARG A 6 -9.86 -4.39 55.43
N LEU A 7 -11.15 -4.32 55.75
CA LEU A 7 -12.22 -4.67 54.80
C LEU A 7 -12.27 -3.69 53.59
N GLU A 8 -12.03 -2.40 53.85
CA GLU A 8 -11.96 -1.39 52.78
C GLU A 8 -10.75 -1.61 51.86
N ALA A 9 -9.59 -1.95 52.46
CA ALA A 9 -8.38 -2.30 51.70
C ALA A 9 -8.57 -3.57 50.86
N GLU A 10 -9.21 -4.61 51.40
CA GLU A 10 -9.52 -5.84 50.67
C GLU A 10 -10.49 -5.58 49.49
N ARG A 11 -11.50 -4.73 49.69
CA ARG A 11 -12.43 -4.33 48.62
C ARG A 11 -11.75 -3.52 47.54
N ALA A 12 -10.88 -2.59 47.90
CA ALA A 12 -10.12 -1.78 46.96
C ALA A 12 -9.17 -2.67 46.14
N ALA A 13 -8.48 -3.60 46.77
CA ALA A 13 -7.61 -4.56 46.09
C ALA A 13 -8.38 -5.48 45.12
N ALA A 14 -9.55 -5.96 45.53
CA ALA A 14 -10.42 -6.78 44.67
C ALA A 14 -10.95 -5.99 43.46
N ALA A 15 -11.32 -4.71 43.65
CA ALA A 15 -11.75 -3.83 42.55
C ALA A 15 -10.62 -3.57 41.54
N GLN A 16 -9.40 -3.29 42.04
CA GLN A 16 -8.21 -3.12 41.19
C GLN A 16 -7.88 -4.39 40.41
N ALA A 17 -7.92 -5.56 41.09
CA ALA A 17 -7.67 -6.83 40.41
C ALA A 17 -8.71 -7.12 39.31
N SER A 18 -9.98 -6.80 39.56
CA SER A 18 -11.06 -6.93 38.56
C SER A 18 -10.83 -6.01 37.36
N GLU A 19 -10.47 -4.76 37.62
CA GLU A 19 -10.16 -3.80 36.54
C GLU A 19 -8.95 -4.21 35.70
N MET A 20 -7.88 -4.64 36.37
CA MET A 20 -6.71 -5.21 35.69
C MET A 20 -7.06 -6.43 34.82
N ALA A 21 -7.92 -7.32 35.32
CA ALA A 21 -8.34 -8.50 34.57
C ALA A 21 -9.12 -8.12 33.30
N VAL A 22 -9.97 -7.09 33.35
CA VAL A 22 -10.68 -6.56 32.18
C VAL A 22 -9.70 -5.95 31.19
N GLN A 23 -8.74 -5.15 31.64
CA GLN A 23 -7.73 -4.54 30.77
C GLN A 23 -6.83 -5.59 30.11
N LEU A 24 -6.44 -6.64 30.84
CA LEU A 24 -5.67 -7.75 30.27
C LEU A 24 -6.44 -8.47 29.18
N ARG A 25 -7.71 -8.82 29.41
CA ARG A 25 -8.54 -9.45 28.37
C ARG A 25 -8.67 -8.60 27.11
N ALA A 26 -8.89 -7.29 27.27
CA ALA A 26 -8.98 -6.39 26.12
C ALA A 26 -7.66 -6.33 25.35
N LYS A 27 -6.51 -6.37 26.02
CA LYS A 27 -5.19 -6.44 25.38
C LYS A 27 -4.97 -7.78 24.68
N ASP A 28 -5.36 -8.89 25.30
CA ASP A 28 -5.23 -10.22 24.69
C ASP A 28 -6.08 -10.34 23.41
N GLU A 29 -7.31 -9.80 23.42
CA GLU A 29 -8.17 -9.73 22.22
C GLU A 29 -7.56 -8.88 21.12
N LEU A 30 -6.95 -7.75 21.47
CA LEU A 30 -6.24 -6.89 20.51
C LEU A 30 -5.02 -7.60 19.91
N ILE A 31 -4.21 -8.28 20.75
CA ILE A 31 -3.06 -9.06 20.30
C ILE A 31 -3.53 -10.16 19.33
N ALA A 32 -4.53 -10.95 19.69
CA ALA A 32 -5.06 -12.01 18.84
C ALA A 32 -5.62 -11.48 17.50
N THR A 33 -6.15 -10.27 17.48
CA THR A 33 -6.61 -9.62 16.25
C THR A 33 -5.42 -9.21 15.37
N ARG A 34 -4.40 -8.61 15.98
CA ARG A 34 -3.16 -8.22 15.27
C ARG A 34 -2.37 -9.41 14.73
N GLU A 35 -2.34 -10.51 15.47
CA GLU A 35 -1.70 -11.74 15.01
C GLU A 35 -2.40 -12.29 13.76
N ARG A 36 -3.74 -12.28 13.72
CA ARG A 36 -4.49 -12.68 12.54
C ARG A 36 -4.22 -11.76 11.33
N GLU A 37 -4.22 -10.45 11.53
CA GLU A 37 -3.87 -9.49 10.48
C GLU A 37 -2.46 -9.73 9.92
N ILE A 38 -1.50 -10.02 10.79
CA ILE A 38 -0.12 -10.34 10.38
C ILE A 38 -0.07 -11.64 9.56
N ASP A 39 -0.80 -12.66 9.96
CA ASP A 39 -0.84 -13.93 9.24
C ASP A 39 -1.53 -13.79 7.88
N ASP A 40 -2.59 -13.03 7.78
CA ASP A 40 -3.26 -12.72 6.52
C ASP A 40 -2.31 -11.98 5.56
N ILE A 41 -1.57 -11.00 6.05
CA ILE A 41 -0.56 -10.29 5.25
C ILE A 41 0.57 -11.23 4.80
N ARG A 42 1.03 -12.13 5.67
CA ARG A 42 2.05 -13.13 5.30
C ARG A 42 1.56 -14.08 4.23
N HIS A 43 0.31 -14.57 4.33
CA HIS A 43 -0.32 -15.40 3.31
C HIS A 43 -0.45 -14.69 1.97
N MET A 44 -0.94 -13.45 1.95
CA MET A 44 -1.01 -12.64 0.73
C MET A 44 0.38 -12.44 0.10
N ARG A 45 1.41 -12.17 0.91
CA ARG A 45 2.80 -12.03 0.41
C ARG A 45 3.34 -13.33 -0.19
N ALA A 46 3.05 -14.46 0.45
CA ALA A 46 3.46 -15.77 -0.05
C ALA A 46 2.78 -16.11 -1.39
N GLU A 47 1.49 -15.85 -1.51
CA GLU A 47 0.74 -16.03 -2.76
C GLU A 47 1.25 -15.14 -3.88
N LEU A 48 1.56 -13.87 -3.60
CA LEU A 48 2.17 -12.95 -4.55
C LEU A 48 3.54 -13.44 -5.00
N SER A 49 4.38 -13.88 -4.07
CA SER A 49 5.71 -14.43 -4.39
C SER A 49 5.61 -15.64 -5.32
N VAL A 50 4.64 -16.51 -5.11
CA VAL A 50 4.39 -17.69 -5.98
C VAL A 50 3.86 -17.27 -7.34
N LYS A 51 2.92 -16.32 -7.41
CA LYS A 51 2.39 -15.80 -8.70
C LYS A 51 3.44 -15.06 -9.50
N MET A 52 4.37 -14.37 -8.84
CA MET A 52 5.47 -13.65 -9.49
C MET A 52 6.66 -14.54 -9.87
N VAL A 53 6.65 -15.81 -9.51
CA VAL A 53 7.64 -16.77 -10.03
C VAL A 53 7.35 -17.04 -11.51
N GLY A 54 7.97 -16.26 -12.39
CA GLY A 54 7.84 -16.38 -13.85
C GLY A 54 7.02 -15.26 -14.51
N GLU A 55 6.53 -14.29 -13.75
CA GLU A 55 5.79 -13.13 -14.24
C GLU A 55 6.46 -11.85 -13.74
N SER A 56 6.63 -10.84 -14.58
CA SER A 56 7.13 -9.54 -14.13
C SER A 56 6.07 -8.82 -13.30
N LEU A 57 6.48 -7.89 -12.43
CA LEU A 57 5.54 -7.06 -11.67
C LEU A 57 4.58 -6.30 -12.60
N GLU A 58 5.09 -5.84 -13.74
CA GLU A 58 4.30 -5.18 -14.78
C GLU A 58 3.20 -6.11 -15.31
N GLN A 59 3.56 -7.34 -15.68
CA GLN A 59 2.60 -8.32 -16.20
C GLN A 59 1.56 -8.69 -15.15
N PHE A 60 1.96 -8.84 -13.89
CA PHE A 60 1.05 -9.08 -12.79
C PHE A 60 0.02 -7.95 -12.67
N CYS A 61 0.46 -6.68 -12.62
CA CYS A 61 -0.44 -5.53 -12.52
C CYS A 61 -1.40 -5.43 -13.71
N GLU A 62 -0.91 -5.67 -14.91
CA GLU A 62 -1.75 -5.69 -16.13
C GLU A 62 -2.82 -6.77 -16.06
N ASN A 63 -2.47 -7.97 -15.62
CA ASN A 63 -3.40 -9.08 -15.47
C ASN A 63 -4.46 -8.81 -14.39
N GLU A 64 -4.07 -8.25 -13.25
CA GLU A 64 -5.02 -7.89 -12.19
C GLU A 64 -5.96 -6.78 -12.64
N PHE A 65 -5.47 -5.75 -13.31
CA PHE A 65 -6.33 -4.71 -13.88
C PHE A 65 -7.33 -5.28 -14.91
N ASN A 66 -6.88 -6.15 -15.81
CA ASN A 66 -7.76 -6.75 -16.83
C ASN A 66 -8.89 -7.58 -16.22
N LYS A 67 -8.68 -8.21 -15.05
CA LYS A 67 -9.75 -8.89 -14.30
C LYS A 67 -10.78 -7.89 -13.76
N LEU A 68 -10.32 -6.76 -13.20
CA LEU A 68 -11.19 -5.71 -12.66
C LEU A 68 -11.95 -4.97 -13.76
N ARG A 69 -11.33 -4.77 -14.91
CA ARG A 69 -11.92 -4.10 -16.06
C ARG A 69 -13.23 -4.75 -16.53
N ALA A 70 -13.33 -6.07 -16.42
CA ALA A 70 -14.54 -6.79 -16.82
C ALA A 70 -15.77 -6.43 -15.96
N THR A 71 -15.56 -5.94 -14.73
CA THR A 71 -16.63 -5.72 -13.74
C THR A 71 -16.87 -4.25 -13.40
N GLY A 72 -15.89 -3.35 -13.56
CA GLY A 72 -16.01 -2.00 -13.02
C GLY A 72 -15.44 -0.86 -13.84
N PHE A 73 -14.44 -1.10 -14.68
CA PHE A 73 -13.67 -0.03 -15.35
C PHE A 73 -13.74 -0.14 -16.86
N GLN A 74 -14.97 -0.22 -17.41
CA GLN A 74 -15.19 -0.49 -18.85
C GLN A 74 -14.75 0.67 -19.74
N SER A 75 -14.81 1.90 -19.26
CA SER A 75 -14.36 3.12 -19.96
C SER A 75 -12.88 3.47 -19.70
N ALA A 76 -12.19 2.68 -18.87
CA ALA A 76 -10.81 2.92 -18.54
C ALA A 76 -9.85 2.23 -19.50
N VAL A 77 -8.76 2.92 -19.80
CA VAL A 77 -7.61 2.40 -20.55
C VAL A 77 -6.44 2.26 -19.58
N PHE A 78 -5.88 1.07 -19.50
CA PHE A 78 -4.63 0.81 -18.78
C PHE A 78 -3.67 0.14 -19.76
N GLY A 79 -2.54 0.76 -20.02
CA GLY A 79 -1.59 0.27 -21.02
C GLY A 79 -0.19 0.81 -20.81
N LYS A 80 0.78 0.10 -21.41
CA LYS A 80 2.18 0.53 -21.41
C LYS A 80 2.33 1.90 -22.03
N ASP A 81 3.17 2.74 -21.42
CA ASP A 81 3.63 3.97 -22.02
C ASP A 81 4.63 3.66 -23.15
N ASN A 82 4.12 3.56 -24.37
CA ASN A 82 4.94 3.28 -25.56
C ASN A 82 5.49 4.54 -26.23
N ASP A 83 5.10 5.73 -25.76
CA ASP A 83 5.52 7.00 -26.34
C ASP A 83 6.72 7.57 -25.56
N ALA A 84 7.89 7.44 -26.16
CA ALA A 84 9.15 7.97 -25.65
C ALA A 84 9.54 9.30 -26.35
N ALA A 85 8.60 10.01 -26.96
CA ALA A 85 8.87 11.19 -27.79
C ALA A 85 9.67 12.30 -27.07
N ASP A 86 9.50 12.42 -25.75
CA ASP A 86 10.17 13.44 -24.93
C ASP A 86 11.28 12.86 -24.01
N GLY A 87 11.71 11.63 -24.23
CA GLY A 87 12.71 10.97 -23.39
C GLY A 87 12.19 10.57 -22.00
N SER A 88 10.90 10.75 -21.76
CA SER A 88 10.19 10.38 -20.53
C SER A 88 9.34 9.16 -20.82
N LYS A 89 9.59 8.05 -20.11
CA LYS A 89 8.88 6.79 -20.26
C LYS A 89 8.60 6.20 -18.90
N GLY A 90 7.34 6.25 -18.48
CA GLY A 90 6.81 5.47 -17.38
C GLY A 90 6.52 4.04 -17.80
N ASP A 91 6.11 3.20 -16.85
CA ASP A 91 5.78 1.82 -17.18
C ASP A 91 4.37 1.71 -17.76
N TYR A 92 3.36 2.28 -17.08
CA TYR A 92 1.94 2.22 -17.49
C TYR A 92 1.21 3.53 -17.24
N ILE A 93 0.18 3.77 -18.05
CA ILE A 93 -0.75 4.88 -17.89
C ILE A 93 -2.18 4.34 -17.77
N TYR A 94 -2.89 4.81 -16.75
CA TYR A 94 -4.33 4.64 -16.60
C TYR A 94 -5.03 5.95 -16.98
N ARG A 95 -6.08 5.85 -17.79
CA ARG A 95 -6.99 6.96 -18.09
C ARG A 95 -8.41 6.48 -18.08
N GLU A 96 -9.28 7.23 -17.46
CA GLU A 96 -10.71 7.01 -17.47
C GLU A 96 -11.42 8.25 -18.01
N LEU A 97 -12.31 8.03 -18.96
CA LEU A 97 -13.11 9.08 -19.57
C LEU A 97 -14.58 8.90 -19.17
N ASP A 98 -15.29 9.99 -19.01
CA ASP A 98 -16.74 9.97 -18.84
C ASP A 98 -17.47 9.69 -20.18
N ALA A 99 -18.82 9.70 -20.13
CA ALA A 99 -19.65 9.44 -21.29
C ALA A 99 -19.53 10.52 -22.38
N ASP A 100 -19.09 11.71 -22.01
CA ASP A 100 -18.89 12.85 -22.91
C ASP A 100 -17.46 12.93 -23.45
N GLY A 101 -16.59 12.01 -23.03
CA GLY A 101 -15.20 11.91 -23.43
C GLY A 101 -14.25 12.82 -22.65
N ALA A 102 -14.71 13.43 -21.56
CA ALA A 102 -13.85 14.21 -20.68
C ALA A 102 -13.05 13.27 -19.73
N GLU A 103 -11.80 13.62 -19.49
CA GLU A 103 -10.94 12.83 -18.59
C GLU A 103 -11.42 13.01 -17.13
N VAL A 104 -11.80 11.90 -16.50
CA VAL A 104 -12.21 11.84 -15.08
C VAL A 104 -11.00 11.70 -14.18
N VAL A 105 -10.08 10.81 -14.55
CA VAL A 105 -8.84 10.56 -13.80
C VAL A 105 -7.76 10.03 -14.73
N SER A 106 -6.52 10.44 -14.47
CA SER A 106 -5.34 9.90 -15.14
C SER A 106 -4.22 9.64 -14.15
N ILE A 107 -3.57 8.49 -14.28
CA ILE A 107 -2.54 8.03 -13.35
C ILE A 107 -1.33 7.52 -14.13
N MET A 108 -0.16 8.04 -13.79
CA MET A 108 1.12 7.49 -14.21
C MET A 108 1.59 6.44 -13.21
N PHE A 109 1.88 5.25 -13.68
CA PHE A 109 2.42 4.15 -12.88
C PHE A 109 3.88 3.88 -13.22
N GLU A 110 4.67 3.70 -12.19
CA GLU A 110 6.01 3.11 -12.24
C GLU A 110 6.03 1.86 -11.37
N MET A 111 6.66 0.79 -11.81
CA MET A 111 6.67 -0.50 -11.12
C MET A 111 8.10 -0.89 -10.76
N LYS A 112 8.35 -1.20 -9.49
CA LYS A 112 9.69 -1.52 -8.99
C LYS A 112 9.71 -2.81 -8.18
N ASN A 113 10.57 -3.73 -8.65
CA ASN A 113 10.88 -4.98 -7.96
C ASN A 113 12.32 -4.94 -7.43
N GLU A 114 12.59 -5.56 -6.28
CA GLU A 114 13.94 -5.68 -5.73
C GLU A 114 14.91 -6.43 -6.65
N ALA A 115 14.40 -7.34 -7.48
CA ALA A 115 15.21 -8.11 -8.41
C ALA A 115 15.80 -7.28 -9.55
N ASP A 116 15.22 -6.11 -9.82
CA ASP A 116 15.64 -5.26 -10.94
C ASP A 116 16.91 -4.45 -10.65
N ASP A 117 17.43 -4.48 -9.41
CA ASP A 117 18.61 -3.69 -9.03
C ASP A 117 19.51 -4.41 -8.00
N SER A 118 20.32 -5.32 -8.47
CA SER A 118 21.16 -6.20 -7.63
C SER A 118 22.39 -5.52 -7.00
N THR A 119 22.74 -4.29 -7.39
CA THR A 119 24.00 -3.65 -6.99
C THR A 119 23.88 -2.60 -5.88
N HIS A 120 22.72 -1.96 -5.72
CA HIS A 120 22.47 -1.01 -4.63
C HIS A 120 21.02 -1.11 -4.22
N ARG A 121 20.75 -1.26 -2.91
CA ARG A 121 19.37 -1.22 -2.38
C ARG A 121 18.79 0.17 -2.64
N LYS A 122 18.03 0.30 -3.73
CA LYS A 122 17.25 1.52 -3.99
C LYS A 122 16.07 1.60 -3.03
N ARG A 123 15.75 2.84 -2.69
CA ARG A 123 14.59 3.18 -1.87
C ARG A 123 13.47 3.69 -2.77
N ASN A 124 12.25 3.66 -2.27
CA ASN A 124 11.11 4.21 -3.00
C ASN A 124 11.33 5.67 -3.39
N GLU A 125 11.91 6.47 -2.50
CA GLU A 125 12.18 7.89 -2.73
C GLU A 125 13.12 8.18 -3.92
N ASP A 126 14.00 7.25 -4.28
CA ASP A 126 14.91 7.40 -5.41
C ASP A 126 14.18 7.46 -6.76
N HIS A 127 12.93 6.97 -6.80
CA HIS A 127 12.10 6.92 -8.00
C HIS A 127 11.13 8.09 -8.12
N PHE A 128 10.85 8.85 -7.07
CA PHE A 128 9.82 9.89 -7.05
C PHE A 128 10.07 11.01 -8.06
N LYS A 129 11.33 11.48 -8.18
CA LYS A 129 11.69 12.55 -9.11
C LYS A 129 11.41 12.18 -10.56
N LYS A 130 11.78 10.97 -10.97
CA LYS A 130 11.53 10.47 -12.33
C LYS A 130 10.03 10.32 -12.56
N LEU A 131 9.33 9.68 -11.64
CA LEU A 131 7.91 9.42 -11.73
C LEU A 131 7.09 10.72 -11.83
N ASP A 132 7.44 11.78 -11.08
CA ASP A 132 6.79 13.09 -11.21
C ASP A 132 7.08 13.74 -12.57
N ALA A 133 8.31 13.62 -13.08
CA ALA A 133 8.64 14.12 -14.41
C ALA A 133 7.84 13.42 -15.51
N ASP A 134 7.71 12.10 -15.44
CA ASP A 134 6.93 11.30 -16.37
C ASP A 134 5.43 11.64 -16.28
N ARG A 135 4.88 11.76 -15.05
CA ARG A 135 3.51 12.21 -14.79
C ARG A 135 3.20 13.54 -15.50
N ARG A 136 4.08 14.53 -15.32
CA ARG A 136 3.90 15.86 -15.91
C ARG A 136 4.02 15.84 -17.42
N ALA A 137 5.02 15.12 -17.95
CA ALA A 137 5.23 15.00 -19.40
C ALA A 137 4.04 14.37 -20.12
N LYS A 138 3.36 13.42 -19.47
CA LYS A 138 2.18 12.73 -20.01
C LYS A 138 0.85 13.38 -19.61
N GLY A 139 0.88 14.48 -18.85
CA GLY A 139 -0.31 15.19 -18.38
C GLY A 139 -1.20 14.36 -17.46
N CYS A 140 -0.61 13.43 -16.71
CA CYS A 140 -1.37 12.64 -15.75
C CYS A 140 -1.59 13.40 -14.45
N GLU A 141 -2.77 13.20 -13.84
CA GLU A 141 -3.14 13.86 -12.59
C GLU A 141 -2.40 13.27 -11.38
N TYR A 142 -2.30 11.94 -11.31
CA TYR A 142 -1.69 11.21 -10.21
C TYR A 142 -0.43 10.48 -10.64
N ALA A 143 0.46 10.24 -9.66
CA ALA A 143 1.63 9.39 -9.78
C ALA A 143 1.58 8.26 -8.76
N VAL A 144 1.72 7.03 -9.20
CA VAL A 144 1.67 5.84 -8.34
C VAL A 144 2.89 4.96 -8.57
N LEU A 145 3.66 4.75 -7.51
CA LEU A 145 4.75 3.78 -7.48
C LEU A 145 4.22 2.45 -6.93
N VAL A 146 4.10 1.45 -7.79
CA VAL A 146 3.84 0.07 -7.36
C VAL A 146 5.17 -0.56 -7.00
N SER A 147 5.39 -0.83 -5.72
CA SER A 147 6.73 -1.16 -5.23
C SER A 147 6.80 -2.40 -4.36
N LEU A 148 7.79 -3.23 -4.64
CA LEU A 148 8.28 -4.30 -3.77
C LEU A 148 9.60 -3.93 -3.07
N LEU A 149 10.10 -2.70 -3.25
CA LEU A 149 11.25 -2.19 -2.51
C LEU A 149 10.91 -1.99 -1.03
N GLU A 150 11.92 -1.98 -0.17
CA GLU A 150 11.77 -1.73 1.27
C GLU A 150 10.68 -2.61 1.91
N ARG A 151 10.74 -3.93 1.66
CA ARG A 151 9.72 -4.91 2.08
C ARG A 151 9.44 -4.91 3.59
N ASP A 152 10.43 -4.55 4.39
CA ASP A 152 10.33 -4.55 5.86
C ASP A 152 9.82 -3.21 6.42
N SER A 153 9.45 -2.26 5.56
CA SER A 153 8.91 -0.97 5.98
C SER A 153 7.44 -1.09 6.36
N ASP A 154 7.14 -0.99 7.66
CA ASP A 154 5.77 -0.97 8.16
C ASP A 154 4.95 0.16 7.53
N TYR A 155 5.57 1.30 7.28
CA TYR A 155 4.94 2.46 6.66
C TYR A 155 4.36 2.13 5.28
N TYR A 156 5.15 1.52 4.39
CA TYR A 156 4.69 1.13 3.05
C TYR A 156 3.81 -0.13 3.04
N ASN A 157 3.75 -0.87 4.15
CA ASN A 157 2.94 -2.09 4.25
C ASN A 157 1.52 -1.84 4.75
N THR A 158 1.14 -0.58 4.99
CA THR A 158 -0.20 -0.21 5.47
C THR A 158 -1.27 -0.15 4.37
N GLY A 159 -0.88 -0.18 3.11
CA GLY A 159 -1.81 -0.11 1.98
C GLY A 159 -1.40 0.95 0.95
N ILE A 160 -2.30 1.87 0.64
CA ILE A 160 -2.02 3.04 -0.21
C ILE A 160 -1.43 4.14 0.67
N VAL A 161 -0.19 4.53 0.38
CA VAL A 161 0.54 5.52 1.17
C VAL A 161 0.67 6.81 0.37
N ASP A 162 0.08 7.89 0.87
CA ASP A 162 0.28 9.23 0.32
C ASP A 162 1.66 9.77 0.75
N VAL A 163 2.55 9.94 -0.21
CA VAL A 163 3.89 10.47 -0.01
C VAL A 163 4.05 11.90 -0.53
N SER A 164 2.98 12.54 -0.94
CA SER A 164 2.99 13.87 -1.57
C SER A 164 3.68 14.91 -0.68
N TYR A 165 3.30 14.95 0.59
CA TYR A 165 3.89 15.91 1.54
C TYR A 165 5.36 15.61 1.84
N ALA A 166 5.70 14.35 2.06
CA ALA A 166 7.06 13.94 2.43
C ALA A 166 8.05 14.07 1.25
N SER A 167 7.59 13.81 0.03
CA SER A 167 8.40 13.87 -1.18
C SER A 167 8.50 15.28 -1.77
N GLY A 168 7.54 16.16 -1.48
CA GLY A 168 7.39 17.47 -2.11
C GLY A 168 6.81 17.41 -3.53
N TYR A 169 6.29 16.26 -3.98
CA TYR A 169 5.62 16.07 -5.26
C TYR A 169 4.13 15.88 -5.04
N GLU A 170 3.31 16.64 -5.76
CA GLU A 170 1.85 16.59 -5.62
C GLU A 170 1.26 15.27 -6.13
N LYS A 171 0.22 14.77 -5.46
CA LYS A 171 -0.58 13.61 -5.87
C LYS A 171 0.28 12.35 -6.13
N MET A 172 1.26 12.10 -5.26
CA MET A 172 2.16 10.98 -5.35
C MET A 172 1.88 9.93 -4.28
N TYR A 173 1.77 8.68 -4.72
CA TYR A 173 1.42 7.55 -3.86
C TYR A 173 2.37 6.38 -4.06
N VAL A 174 2.58 5.61 -3.00
CA VAL A 174 3.26 4.31 -3.04
C VAL A 174 2.25 3.24 -2.63
N ILE A 175 2.16 2.18 -3.42
CA ILE A 175 1.30 1.03 -3.12
C ILE A 175 2.07 -0.28 -3.20
N ARG A 176 1.63 -1.26 -2.48
CA ARG A 176 2.09 -2.64 -2.65
C ARG A 176 1.18 -3.35 -3.67
N PRO A 177 1.70 -4.32 -4.45
CA PRO A 177 0.92 -5.02 -5.47
C PRO A 177 -0.33 -5.76 -4.98
N GLN A 178 -0.41 -6.02 -3.67
CA GLN A 178 -1.55 -6.70 -3.05
C GLN A 178 -2.74 -5.77 -2.69
N PHE A 179 -2.60 -4.46 -2.89
CA PHE A 179 -3.64 -3.48 -2.56
C PHE A 179 -4.27 -2.82 -3.82
#